data_43075846e09364a73b4e8a9c241bd817
#
_entry.id   43075846e09364a73b4e8a9c241bd817
#
_cell.length_a   1.000
_cell.length_b   1.000
_cell.length_c   1.000
_cell.angle_alpha   90.00
_cell.angle_beta   90.00
_cell.angle_gamma   90.00
#
_symmetry.space_group_name_H-M   'P 1'
#
loop_
_entity.id
_entity.type
_entity.pdbx_description
1 polymer ?
#
loop_
_entity_poly.entity_id
_entity_poly.type
_entity_poly.pdbx_seq_one_letter_code
_entity_poly.pdbx_strand_id
1 'polypeptide(L)'
;MLERILTMKAEKTALILIEFQNDFCKEGGKLFGTVKKEIARNNTLKNAVRLLDGTRKKGGKIIHCPFILDRTWASSKDGLLKALADGDVFAPNSWGGKIIDELKPLNDEIVLQGKCCISAFEHTNLATILFELGIENVVVAGFLTNICVQATAWGAYDLGFHTRIIPDSCGAASQGIQEFVEREICPIFGSVPTVDDFLVELE
;
A
#
# COMPACT_ATOMS: atom_id res chain seq x y z
N MET A 1 15.16 -24.28 -18.52
CA MET A 1 15.39 -22.87 -18.88
C MET A 1 15.49 -22.16 -17.55
N LEU A 2 16.70 -21.71 -17.14
CA LEU A 2 16.87 -20.97 -15.89
C LEU A 2 16.03 -19.69 -16.04
N GLU A 3 14.97 -19.55 -15.24
CA GLU A 3 14.30 -18.27 -15.06
C GLU A 3 15.35 -17.27 -14.59
N ARG A 4 15.57 -16.26 -15.41
CA ARG A 4 16.45 -15.15 -15.07
C ARG A 4 15.75 -14.44 -13.92
N ILE A 5 16.25 -14.58 -12.70
CA ILE A 5 15.81 -13.77 -11.57
C ILE A 5 16.01 -12.32 -12.04
N LEU A 6 14.92 -11.62 -12.26
CA LEU A 6 14.94 -10.20 -12.61
C LEU A 6 15.33 -9.44 -11.33
N THR A 7 16.60 -9.17 -11.16
CA THR A 7 17.08 -8.35 -10.04
C THR A 7 16.59 -6.91 -10.21
N MET A 8 16.12 -6.32 -9.13
CA MET A 8 15.67 -4.93 -9.06
C MET A 8 16.68 -4.12 -8.26
N LYS A 9 17.17 -3.02 -8.86
CA LYS A 9 18.05 -2.10 -8.15
C LYS A 9 17.27 -1.37 -7.05
N ALA A 10 17.72 -1.47 -5.82
CA ALA A 10 17.05 -0.89 -4.67
C ALA A 10 16.90 0.64 -4.81
N GLU A 11 17.95 1.34 -5.26
CA GLU A 11 17.90 2.79 -5.46
C GLU A 11 16.90 3.23 -6.53
N LYS A 12 16.46 2.32 -7.41
CA LYS A 12 15.44 2.52 -8.45
C LYS A 12 14.07 1.97 -8.09
N THR A 13 13.91 1.51 -6.86
CA THR A 13 12.69 0.85 -6.36
C THR A 13 12.05 1.67 -5.24
N ALA A 14 10.75 1.95 -5.38
CA ALA A 14 9.93 2.56 -4.33
C ALA A 14 8.94 1.56 -3.76
N LEU A 15 8.99 1.36 -2.44
CA LEU A 15 7.95 0.66 -1.68
C LEU A 15 6.89 1.68 -1.25
N ILE A 16 5.67 1.49 -1.71
CA ILE A 16 4.50 2.33 -1.39
C ILE A 16 3.63 1.60 -0.38
N LEU A 17 3.54 2.14 0.83
CA LEU A 17 2.79 1.60 1.95
C LEU A 17 1.42 2.28 2.05
N ILE A 18 0.37 1.58 1.62
CA ILE A 18 -1.00 2.10 1.51
C ILE A 18 -1.77 1.87 2.81
N GLU A 19 -2.13 2.95 3.47
CA GLU A 19 -3.12 2.99 4.56
C GLU A 19 -2.83 2.05 5.74
N PHE A 20 -1.56 1.85 6.10
CA PHE A 20 -1.20 1.18 7.34
C PHE A 20 -1.49 2.07 8.56
N GLN A 21 -2.77 2.40 8.75
CA GLN A 21 -3.27 3.30 9.77
C GLN A 21 -4.02 2.55 10.87
N ASN A 22 -4.17 3.18 12.05
CA ASN A 22 -4.81 2.53 13.19
C ASN A 22 -6.25 2.08 12.89
N ASP A 23 -6.99 2.83 12.07
CA ASP A 23 -8.37 2.46 11.71
C ASP A 23 -8.46 1.10 11.00
N PHE A 24 -7.43 0.69 10.24
CA PHE A 24 -7.36 -0.65 9.67
C PHE A 24 -6.64 -1.65 10.56
N CYS A 25 -5.54 -1.24 11.20
CA CYS A 25 -4.53 -2.18 11.69
C CYS A 25 -4.63 -2.50 13.18
N LYS A 26 -5.40 -1.71 13.95
CA LYS A 26 -5.43 -1.83 15.41
C LYS A 26 -6.82 -2.15 15.94
N GLU A 27 -6.85 -2.90 17.04
CA GLU A 27 -8.07 -3.09 17.79
C GLU A 27 -8.64 -1.74 18.23
N GLY A 28 -9.95 -1.55 18.05
CA GLY A 28 -10.60 -0.24 18.24
C GLY A 28 -10.60 0.65 17.00
N GLY A 29 -9.86 0.30 15.94
CA GLY A 29 -9.94 0.97 14.64
C GLY A 29 -11.28 0.69 13.94
N LYS A 30 -11.81 1.71 13.28
CA LYS A 30 -13.18 1.68 12.70
C LYS A 30 -13.33 0.63 11.59
N LEU A 31 -12.27 0.30 10.88
CA LEU A 31 -12.24 -0.70 9.82
C LEU A 31 -11.50 -1.99 10.21
N PHE A 32 -10.94 -2.08 11.42
CA PHE A 32 -10.22 -3.27 11.88
C PHE A 32 -11.07 -4.54 11.80
N GLY A 33 -12.35 -4.44 12.16
CA GLY A 33 -13.30 -5.55 12.05
C GLY A 33 -13.43 -6.13 10.65
N THR A 34 -13.22 -5.32 9.61
CA THR A 34 -13.31 -5.72 8.21
C THR A 34 -12.11 -6.57 7.79
N VAL A 35 -10.91 -6.26 8.29
CA VAL A 35 -9.65 -6.86 7.80
C VAL A 35 -8.96 -7.78 8.79
N LYS A 36 -9.38 -7.83 10.06
CA LYS A 36 -8.69 -8.57 11.14
C LYS A 36 -8.46 -10.04 10.82
N LYS A 37 -9.40 -10.69 10.12
CA LYS A 37 -9.26 -12.10 9.73
C LYS A 37 -8.14 -12.30 8.72
N GLU A 38 -8.04 -11.41 7.72
CA GLU A 38 -6.98 -11.47 6.71
C GLU A 38 -5.63 -11.06 7.29
N ILE A 39 -5.59 -10.06 8.16
CA ILE A 39 -4.37 -9.69 8.89
C ILE A 39 -3.82 -10.91 9.64
N ALA A 40 -4.68 -11.64 10.34
CA ALA A 40 -4.26 -12.83 11.08
C ALA A 40 -3.88 -14.01 10.17
N ARG A 41 -4.65 -14.25 9.10
CA ARG A 41 -4.42 -15.35 8.14
C ARG A 41 -3.10 -15.21 7.42
N ASN A 42 -2.81 -14.01 6.89
CA ASN A 42 -1.63 -13.72 6.09
C ASN A 42 -0.43 -13.24 6.92
N ASN A 43 -0.56 -13.05 8.22
CA ASN A 43 0.43 -12.34 9.03
C ASN A 43 0.78 -10.95 8.45
N THR A 44 -0.18 -10.28 7.84
CA THR A 44 0.00 -9.07 7.02
C THR A 44 0.89 -8.00 7.68
N LEU A 45 0.62 -7.66 8.95
CA LEU A 45 1.40 -6.63 9.64
C LEU A 45 2.84 -7.06 9.90
N LYS A 46 3.06 -8.32 10.29
CA LYS A 46 4.42 -8.87 10.47
C LYS A 46 5.21 -8.89 9.16
N ASN A 47 4.56 -9.27 8.08
CA ASN A 47 5.15 -9.26 6.75
C ASN A 47 5.44 -7.84 6.27
N ALA A 48 4.53 -6.89 6.49
CA ALA A 48 4.75 -5.48 6.16
C ALA A 48 5.96 -4.88 6.91
N VAL A 49 6.16 -5.21 8.19
CA VAL A 49 7.36 -4.81 8.94
C VAL A 49 8.61 -5.39 8.31
N ARG A 50 8.62 -6.69 7.98
CA ARG A 50 9.76 -7.36 7.31
C ARG A 50 10.06 -6.73 5.95
N LEU A 51 9.01 -6.47 5.17
CA LEU A 51 9.12 -5.81 3.87
C LEU A 51 9.74 -4.42 3.99
N LEU A 52 9.24 -3.59 4.91
CA LEU A 52 9.75 -2.25 5.17
C LEU A 52 11.22 -2.28 5.61
N ASP A 53 11.55 -3.07 6.63
CA ASP A 53 12.90 -3.14 7.16
C ASP A 53 13.90 -3.72 6.16
N GLY A 54 13.47 -4.72 5.38
CA GLY A 54 14.29 -5.29 4.32
C GLY A 54 14.57 -4.29 3.19
N THR A 55 13.55 -3.55 2.76
CA THR A 55 13.69 -2.51 1.74
C THR A 55 14.58 -1.36 2.23
N ARG A 56 14.42 -0.92 3.49
CA ARG A 56 15.30 0.07 4.13
C ARG A 56 16.76 -0.36 4.11
N LYS A 57 17.05 -1.58 4.55
CA LYS A 57 18.42 -2.13 4.60
C LYS A 57 19.09 -2.16 3.24
N LYS A 58 18.34 -2.35 2.18
CA LYS A 58 18.84 -2.40 0.81
C LYS A 58 18.88 -1.03 0.11
N GLY A 59 18.41 0.03 0.76
CA GLY A 59 18.44 1.39 0.24
C GLY A 59 17.30 1.74 -0.73
N GLY A 60 16.24 0.94 -0.76
CA GLY A 60 15.01 1.26 -1.50
C GLY A 60 14.31 2.48 -0.93
N LYS A 61 13.57 3.19 -1.78
CA LYS A 61 12.80 4.38 -1.37
C LYS A 61 11.52 3.96 -0.69
N ILE A 62 11.19 4.63 0.42
CA ILE A 62 9.98 4.34 1.19
C ILE A 62 9.02 5.52 1.06
N ILE A 63 7.76 5.22 0.70
CA ILE A 63 6.69 6.20 0.59
C ILE A 63 5.49 5.70 1.38
N HIS A 64 5.16 6.39 2.45
CA HIS A 64 3.96 6.11 3.23
C HIS A 64 2.78 6.89 2.66
N CYS A 65 1.68 6.22 2.39
CA CYS A 65 0.49 6.82 1.79
C CYS A 65 -0.72 6.69 2.73
N PRO A 66 -0.78 7.47 3.81
CA PRO A 66 -1.96 7.50 4.66
C PRO A 66 -3.14 8.12 3.91
N PHE A 67 -4.33 7.58 4.12
CA PHE A 67 -5.57 8.21 3.70
C PHE A 67 -5.95 9.27 4.75
N ILE A 68 -6.12 10.51 4.31
CA ILE A 68 -6.61 11.60 5.17
C ILE A 68 -7.92 12.10 4.58
N LEU A 69 -9.00 11.80 5.26
CA LEU A 69 -10.33 12.05 4.74
C LEU A 69 -10.64 13.55 4.71
N ASP A 70 -10.80 14.11 3.51
CA ASP A 70 -11.51 15.38 3.35
C ASP A 70 -13.01 15.11 3.46
N ARG A 71 -13.55 15.33 4.65
CA ARG A 71 -14.95 15.04 4.97
C ARG A 71 -15.91 15.83 4.11
N THR A 72 -15.62 17.09 3.83
CA THR A 72 -16.50 17.95 3.03
C THR A 72 -16.62 17.42 1.61
N TRP A 73 -15.49 17.13 0.99
CA TRP A 73 -15.45 16.56 -0.35
C TRP A 73 -16.07 15.16 -0.39
N ALA A 74 -15.70 14.27 0.54
CA ALA A 74 -16.16 12.88 0.58
C ALA A 74 -17.68 12.78 0.81
N SER A 75 -18.27 13.64 1.65
CA SER A 75 -19.72 13.68 1.91
C SER A 75 -20.54 14.09 0.69
N SER A 76 -19.90 14.74 -0.31
CA SER A 76 -20.55 15.09 -1.58
C SER A 76 -20.60 13.93 -2.58
N LYS A 77 -20.02 12.77 -2.23
CA LYS A 77 -19.96 11.55 -3.05
C LYS A 77 -20.97 10.53 -2.58
N ASP A 78 -21.15 9.50 -3.39
CA ASP A 78 -21.90 8.30 -3.02
C ASP A 78 -20.93 7.14 -2.74
N GLY A 79 -21.47 6.03 -2.23
CA GLY A 79 -20.71 4.79 -2.04
C GLY A 79 -19.67 4.87 -0.94
N LEU A 80 -18.46 4.33 -1.24
CA LEU A 80 -17.41 4.15 -0.25
C LEU A 80 -16.95 5.45 0.41
N LEU A 81 -16.71 6.50 -0.37
CA LEU A 81 -16.17 7.75 0.18
C LEU A 81 -17.18 8.41 1.15
N LYS A 82 -18.45 8.38 0.80
CA LYS A 82 -19.50 8.85 1.70
C LYS A 82 -19.56 8.01 2.98
N ALA A 83 -19.50 6.69 2.87
CA ALA A 83 -19.51 5.82 4.03
C ALA A 83 -18.32 6.05 4.97
N LEU A 84 -17.14 6.31 4.44
CA LEU A 84 -15.95 6.68 5.22
C LEU A 84 -16.18 8.03 5.94
N ALA A 85 -16.77 9.00 5.25
CA ALA A 85 -17.08 10.31 5.83
C ALA A 85 -18.15 10.22 6.94
N ASP A 86 -19.22 9.48 6.72
CA ASP A 86 -20.28 9.28 7.70
C ASP A 86 -19.75 8.53 8.95
N GLY A 87 -18.84 7.60 8.76
CA GLY A 87 -18.15 6.87 9.83
C GLY A 87 -16.99 7.62 10.48
N ASP A 88 -16.64 8.82 9.99
CA ASP A 88 -15.51 9.61 10.44
C ASP A 88 -14.18 8.79 10.45
N VAL A 89 -14.02 7.95 9.42
CA VAL A 89 -12.86 7.06 9.24
C VAL A 89 -11.68 7.87 8.73
N PHE A 90 -10.46 7.59 9.20
CA PHE A 90 -9.24 8.33 8.86
C PHE A 90 -9.33 9.84 9.06
N ALA A 91 -10.09 10.27 10.06
CA ALA A 91 -10.27 11.69 10.32
C ALA A 91 -8.93 12.39 10.57
N PRO A 92 -8.75 13.62 10.08
CA PRO A 92 -7.54 14.40 10.34
C PRO A 92 -7.25 14.52 11.83
N ASN A 93 -5.99 14.34 12.22
CA ASN A 93 -5.49 14.41 13.60
C ASN A 93 -6.12 13.40 14.59
N SER A 94 -6.92 12.45 14.10
CA SER A 94 -7.47 11.38 14.94
C SER A 94 -6.41 10.29 15.21
N TRP A 95 -6.65 9.48 16.25
CA TRP A 95 -5.85 8.28 16.48
C TRP A 95 -5.99 7.30 15.30
N GLY A 96 -7.20 7.12 14.75
CA GLY A 96 -7.49 6.22 13.64
C GLY A 96 -6.73 6.57 12.36
N GLY A 97 -6.54 7.87 12.11
CA GLY A 97 -5.81 8.40 10.95
C GLY A 97 -4.28 8.30 11.04
N LYS A 98 -3.72 7.96 12.22
CA LYS A 98 -2.25 7.83 12.37
C LYS A 98 -1.73 6.52 11.78
N ILE A 99 -0.56 6.58 11.15
CA ILE A 99 0.22 5.40 10.78
C ILE A 99 0.56 4.61 12.05
N ILE A 100 0.49 3.28 11.98
CA ILE A 100 0.79 2.41 13.14
C ILE A 100 2.27 2.53 13.54
N ASP A 101 2.54 2.38 14.82
CA ASP A 101 3.90 2.56 15.36
C ASP A 101 4.91 1.57 14.78
N GLU A 102 4.48 0.36 14.44
CA GLU A 102 5.34 -0.68 13.86
C GLU A 102 5.86 -0.32 12.44
N LEU A 103 5.17 0.58 11.75
CA LEU A 103 5.54 1.05 10.41
C LEU A 103 5.79 2.57 10.41
N LYS A 104 6.19 3.11 11.55
CA LYS A 104 6.45 4.54 11.70
C LYS A 104 7.49 5.03 10.68
N PRO A 105 7.20 6.12 9.96
CA PRO A 105 8.14 6.74 9.04
C PRO A 105 9.42 7.21 9.74
N LEU A 106 10.57 7.05 9.08
CA LEU A 106 11.82 7.70 9.46
C LEU A 106 11.89 9.14 8.89
N ASN A 107 12.83 9.95 9.40
CA ASN A 107 12.88 11.37 9.04
C ASN A 107 13.18 11.65 7.56
N ASP A 108 13.82 10.72 6.88
CA ASP A 108 14.19 10.78 5.46
C ASP A 108 13.17 10.09 4.54
N GLU A 109 12.13 9.50 5.10
CA GLU A 109 11.07 8.84 4.34
C GLU A 109 9.93 9.79 3.99
N ILE A 110 9.31 9.51 2.86
CA ILE A 110 8.24 10.37 2.35
C ILE A 110 6.91 9.93 2.95
N VAL A 111 6.20 10.89 3.56
CA VAL A 111 4.79 10.73 3.92
C VAL A 111 3.96 11.55 2.93
N LEU A 112 3.29 10.85 2.02
CA LEU A 112 2.50 11.47 0.97
C LEU A 112 1.36 12.28 1.55
N GLN A 113 1.25 13.52 1.10
CA GLN A 113 0.19 14.43 1.53
C GLN A 113 -0.97 14.44 0.54
N GLY A 114 -2.15 14.73 1.01
CA GLY A 114 -3.34 14.98 0.18
C GLY A 114 -4.08 13.76 -0.33
N LYS A 115 -3.62 12.52 -0.03
CA LYS A 115 -4.36 11.32 -0.43
C LYS A 115 -5.72 11.26 0.27
N CYS A 116 -6.78 11.57 -0.49
CA CYS A 116 -8.18 11.48 -0.07
C CYS A 116 -9.03 10.65 -1.05
N CYS A 117 -8.38 10.05 -2.06
CA CYS A 117 -8.98 9.18 -3.08
C CYS A 117 -8.48 7.75 -2.97
N ILE A 118 -9.07 6.87 -3.76
CA ILE A 118 -8.76 5.44 -3.78
C ILE A 118 -7.31 5.22 -4.22
N SER A 119 -6.94 5.72 -5.41
CA SER A 119 -5.55 5.67 -5.87
C SER A 119 -4.68 6.68 -5.13
N ALA A 120 -3.44 6.31 -4.82
CA ALA A 120 -2.46 7.23 -4.25
C ALA A 120 -1.93 8.26 -5.26
N PHE A 121 -2.21 8.10 -6.54
CA PHE A 121 -1.84 9.07 -7.59
C PHE A 121 -2.82 10.23 -7.72
N GLU A 122 -4.09 10.01 -7.33
CA GLU A 122 -5.12 11.03 -7.48
C GLU A 122 -5.02 12.11 -6.40
N HIS A 123 -5.05 13.36 -6.82
CA HIS A 123 -4.93 14.55 -5.97
C HIS A 123 -3.65 14.63 -5.11
N THR A 124 -2.58 13.94 -5.55
CA THR A 124 -1.27 13.97 -4.91
C THR A 124 -0.17 14.27 -5.93
N ASN A 125 1.04 14.46 -5.45
CA ASN A 125 2.23 14.61 -6.27
C ASN A 125 3.06 13.31 -6.39
N LEU A 126 2.46 12.13 -6.14
CA LEU A 126 3.18 10.86 -6.13
C LEU A 126 3.94 10.60 -7.45
N ALA A 127 3.29 10.82 -8.59
CA ALA A 127 3.93 10.64 -9.89
C ALA A 127 5.19 11.50 -10.06
N THR A 128 5.09 12.79 -9.70
CA THR A 128 6.23 13.72 -9.74
C THR A 128 7.36 13.24 -8.84
N ILE A 129 7.06 12.83 -7.61
CA ILE A 129 8.05 12.29 -6.67
C ILE A 129 8.78 11.09 -7.27
N LEU A 130 8.04 10.13 -7.82
CA LEU A 130 8.64 8.92 -8.40
C LEU A 130 9.55 9.24 -9.59
N PHE A 131 9.12 10.15 -10.48
CA PHE A 131 9.93 10.57 -11.63
C PHE A 131 11.19 11.36 -11.20
N GLU A 132 11.07 12.28 -10.25
CA GLU A 132 12.20 13.05 -9.74
C GLU A 132 13.24 12.18 -9.03
N LEU A 133 12.80 11.14 -8.32
CA LEU A 133 13.68 10.14 -7.71
C LEU A 133 14.27 9.14 -8.72
N GLY A 134 13.85 9.21 -9.98
CA GLY A 134 14.27 8.29 -11.03
C GLY A 134 13.89 6.84 -10.76
N ILE A 135 12.72 6.62 -10.14
CA ILE A 135 12.18 5.28 -9.85
C ILE A 135 11.81 4.57 -11.15
N GLU A 136 12.10 3.31 -11.21
CA GLU A 136 11.76 2.40 -12.30
C GLU A 136 10.78 1.30 -11.83
N ASN A 137 10.88 0.90 -10.55
CA ASN A 137 10.09 -0.16 -9.97
C ASN A 137 9.21 0.38 -8.83
N VAL A 138 7.91 0.12 -8.91
CA VAL A 138 6.92 0.46 -7.87
C VAL A 138 6.41 -0.82 -7.23
N VAL A 139 6.54 -0.92 -5.93
CA VAL A 139 6.08 -2.05 -5.12
C VAL A 139 5.03 -1.56 -4.16
N VAL A 140 3.85 -2.19 -4.16
CA VAL A 140 2.69 -1.73 -3.39
C VAL A 140 2.28 -2.77 -2.36
N ALA A 141 2.05 -2.33 -1.13
CA ALA A 141 1.51 -3.15 -0.04
C ALA A 141 0.51 -2.36 0.80
N GLY A 142 -0.44 -3.02 1.46
CA GLY A 142 -1.39 -2.35 2.36
C GLY A 142 -2.85 -2.76 2.24
N PHE A 143 -3.75 -1.79 2.44
CA PHE A 143 -5.20 -1.99 2.56
C PHE A 143 -5.99 -1.04 1.63
N LEU A 144 -7.15 -1.47 1.12
CA LEU A 144 -7.54 -2.86 0.90
C LEU A 144 -6.91 -3.36 -0.40
N THR A 145 -6.54 -4.64 -0.43
CA THR A 145 -5.87 -5.26 -1.59
C THR A 145 -6.60 -5.00 -2.90
N ASN A 146 -7.92 -5.18 -2.91
CA ASN A 146 -8.80 -5.03 -4.08
C ASN A 146 -9.29 -3.59 -4.32
N ILE A 147 -8.87 -2.63 -3.54
CA ILE A 147 -9.34 -1.23 -3.65
C ILE A 147 -8.12 -0.30 -3.79
N CYS A 148 -7.62 0.26 -2.70
CA CYS A 148 -6.57 1.30 -2.75
C CYS A 148 -5.23 0.74 -3.24
N VAL A 149 -4.86 -0.48 -2.84
CA VAL A 149 -3.64 -1.15 -3.32
C VAL A 149 -3.74 -1.39 -4.82
N GLN A 150 -4.81 -2.06 -5.27
CA GLN A 150 -5.04 -2.35 -6.68
C GLN A 150 -5.13 -1.08 -7.53
N ALA A 151 -5.88 -0.06 -7.10
CA ALA A 151 -6.01 1.20 -7.84
C ALA A 151 -4.67 1.94 -7.96
N THR A 152 -3.85 1.91 -6.90
CA THR A 152 -2.50 2.50 -6.94
C THR A 152 -1.58 1.71 -7.86
N ALA A 153 -1.66 0.39 -7.85
CA ALA A 153 -0.88 -0.45 -8.76
C ALA A 153 -1.24 -0.19 -10.24
N TRP A 154 -2.54 -0.03 -10.57
CA TRP A 154 -2.95 0.37 -11.92
C TRP A 154 -2.39 1.74 -12.30
N GLY A 155 -2.48 2.73 -11.43
CA GLY A 155 -1.93 4.06 -11.71
C GLY A 155 -0.42 4.04 -11.95
N ALA A 156 0.33 3.23 -11.21
CA ALA A 156 1.76 3.05 -11.43
C ALA A 156 2.04 2.35 -12.78
N TYR A 157 1.30 1.30 -13.07
CA TYR A 157 1.44 0.54 -14.32
C TYR A 157 1.15 1.39 -15.55
N ASP A 158 0.06 2.17 -15.53
CA ASP A 158 -0.32 3.07 -16.63
C ASP A 158 0.70 4.20 -16.86
N LEU A 159 1.44 4.61 -15.82
CA LEU A 159 2.55 5.56 -15.92
C LEU A 159 3.86 4.93 -16.42
N GLY A 160 3.89 3.61 -16.66
CA GLY A 160 5.02 2.89 -17.22
C GLY A 160 6.03 2.34 -16.21
N PHE A 161 5.73 2.36 -14.91
CA PHE A 161 6.57 1.73 -13.90
C PHE A 161 6.45 0.19 -13.96
N HIS A 162 7.56 -0.52 -13.71
CA HIS A 162 7.51 -1.94 -13.37
C HIS A 162 6.80 -2.09 -12.02
N THR A 163 5.56 -2.55 -12.06
CA THR A 163 4.68 -2.54 -10.89
C THR A 163 4.53 -3.94 -10.30
N ARG A 164 4.52 -4.05 -8.97
CA ARG A 164 4.24 -5.29 -8.25
C ARG A 164 3.40 -5.01 -7.01
N ILE A 165 2.52 -5.95 -6.68
CA ILE A 165 1.84 -6.02 -5.39
C ILE A 165 2.50 -7.13 -4.59
N ILE A 166 2.69 -6.94 -3.29
CA ILE A 166 3.19 -7.97 -2.35
C ILE A 166 2.00 -8.49 -1.53
N PRO A 167 1.33 -9.55 -1.97
CA PRO A 167 0.02 -9.93 -1.43
C PRO A 167 0.03 -10.34 0.04
N ASP A 168 1.09 -10.98 0.51
CA ASP A 168 1.25 -11.38 1.91
C ASP A 168 1.51 -10.21 2.87
N SER A 169 1.73 -9.00 2.33
CA SER A 169 1.76 -7.72 3.04
C SER A 169 0.51 -6.88 2.76
N CYS A 170 -0.54 -7.48 2.21
CA CYS A 170 -1.83 -6.83 1.91
C CYS A 170 -2.97 -7.52 2.66
N GLY A 171 -4.10 -6.82 2.78
CA GLY A 171 -5.32 -7.39 3.34
C GLY A 171 -6.56 -6.91 2.64
N ALA A 172 -7.40 -7.85 2.18
CA ALA A 172 -8.75 -7.59 1.69
C ALA A 172 -9.80 -7.76 2.79
N ALA A 173 -11.06 -7.51 2.47
CA ALA A 173 -12.17 -7.69 3.41
C ALA A 173 -12.54 -9.17 3.65
N SER A 174 -12.07 -10.09 2.80
CA SER A 174 -12.28 -11.53 2.94
C SER A 174 -11.25 -12.33 2.19
N GLN A 175 -11.07 -13.59 2.58
CA GLN A 175 -10.16 -14.54 1.94
C GLN A 175 -10.47 -14.69 0.44
N GLY A 176 -11.73 -14.86 0.06
CA GLY A 176 -12.08 -15.05 -1.35
C GLY A 176 -11.74 -13.84 -2.22
N ILE A 177 -11.88 -12.62 -1.69
CA ILE A 177 -11.45 -11.39 -2.38
C ILE A 177 -9.92 -11.35 -2.48
N GLN A 178 -9.22 -11.66 -1.41
CA GLN A 178 -7.76 -11.70 -1.38
C GLN A 178 -7.22 -12.67 -2.43
N GLU A 179 -7.68 -13.92 -2.42
CA GLU A 179 -7.28 -14.97 -3.37
C GLU A 179 -7.63 -14.61 -4.82
N PHE A 180 -8.77 -13.95 -5.05
CA PHE A 180 -9.13 -13.48 -6.38
C PHE A 180 -8.12 -12.46 -6.91
N VAL A 181 -7.76 -11.46 -6.11
CA VAL A 181 -6.79 -10.44 -6.53
C VAL A 181 -5.41 -11.05 -6.76
N GLU A 182 -4.96 -11.93 -5.87
CA GLU A 182 -3.69 -12.63 -6.01
C GLU A 182 -3.60 -13.45 -7.31
N ARG A 183 -4.67 -14.16 -7.64
CA ARG A 183 -4.69 -15.07 -8.79
C ARG A 183 -4.97 -14.35 -10.11
N GLU A 184 -5.88 -13.38 -10.12
CA GLU A 184 -6.40 -12.81 -11.37
C GLU A 184 -5.85 -11.41 -11.69
N ILE A 185 -5.50 -10.64 -10.66
CA ILE A 185 -5.12 -9.22 -10.83
C ILE A 185 -3.60 -9.05 -10.71
N CYS A 186 -2.99 -9.56 -9.65
CA CYS A 186 -1.55 -9.38 -9.46
C CYS A 186 -0.68 -9.83 -10.64
N PRO A 187 -0.98 -10.97 -11.33
CA PRO A 187 -0.19 -11.41 -12.48
C PRO A 187 -0.22 -10.46 -13.68
N ILE A 188 -1.21 -9.56 -13.76
CA ILE A 188 -1.28 -8.55 -14.84
C ILE A 188 -0.08 -7.58 -14.74
N PHE A 189 0.39 -7.30 -13.54
CA PHE A 189 1.53 -6.43 -13.30
C PHE A 189 2.88 -7.16 -13.42
N GLY A 190 2.90 -8.49 -13.45
CA GLY A 190 4.10 -9.31 -13.55
C GLY A 190 4.14 -10.44 -12.53
N SER A 191 5.32 -10.70 -11.92
CA SER A 191 5.44 -11.71 -10.87
C SER A 191 4.64 -11.33 -9.62
N VAL A 192 4.20 -12.34 -8.88
CA VAL A 192 3.44 -12.18 -7.62
C VAL A 192 4.34 -12.70 -6.47
N PRO A 193 5.34 -11.91 -6.04
CA PRO A 193 6.29 -12.36 -5.04
C PRO A 193 5.72 -12.30 -3.63
N THR A 194 6.18 -13.21 -2.78
CA THR A 194 6.11 -13.03 -1.33
C THR A 194 7.12 -11.96 -0.89
N VAL A 195 7.04 -11.54 0.38
CA VAL A 195 8.07 -10.66 0.97
C VAL A 195 9.47 -11.26 0.81
N ASP A 196 9.61 -12.57 1.05
CA ASP A 196 10.91 -13.24 0.97
C ASP A 196 11.45 -13.24 -0.46
N ASP A 197 10.62 -13.57 -1.45
CA ASP A 197 11.00 -13.55 -2.85
C ASP A 197 11.41 -12.13 -3.28
N PHE A 198 10.60 -11.13 -2.96
CA PHE A 198 10.91 -9.74 -3.28
C PHE A 198 12.23 -9.28 -2.66
N LEU A 199 12.47 -9.60 -1.39
CA LEU A 199 13.71 -9.21 -0.72
C LEU A 199 14.94 -9.94 -1.28
N VAL A 200 14.79 -11.10 -1.90
CA VAL A 200 15.89 -11.76 -2.63
C VAL A 200 16.16 -11.05 -3.96
N GLU A 201 15.11 -10.64 -4.68
CA GLU A 201 15.22 -9.96 -5.98
C GLU A 201 15.71 -8.51 -5.89
N LEU A 202 15.54 -7.85 -4.75
CA LEU A 202 15.98 -6.48 -4.52
C LEU A 202 17.48 -6.46 -4.21
N GLU A 203 18.27 -5.71 -5.00
CA GLU A 203 19.74 -5.58 -4.88
C GLU A 203 20.20 -4.14 -4.63
#